data_226f2211a1f412b3d9da438fade5f3ab
#
_entry.id   226f2211a1f412b3d9da438fade5f3ab
#
_cell.length_a   1.000
_cell.length_b   1.000
_cell.length_c   1.000
_cell.angle_alpha   90.00
_cell.angle_beta   90.00
_cell.angle_gamma   90.00
#
_symmetry.space_group_name_H-M   'P 1'
#
loop_
_entity.id
_entity.type
_entity.pdbx_description
1 polymer ?
#
loop_
_entity_poly.entity_id
_entity_poly.type
_entity_poly.pdbx_seq_one_letter_code
_entity_poly.pdbx_strand_id
1 'polypeptide(L)'
;MSSSMNASSTRMDATEIRASVSLASIFGLRMLGLFLILPVFAIHAKSLPGGDNATLVGLAMGMYGLTQAIGQIPFGIASDRHGRKRIIIIGLLLFIVGALIAAIDTHIVWVIVGRAVQGAGAVSAAVTALIADSTRDEHRTKAMALVGGSIGLTYAASLVMSPLMYAAIGMSGMFLFVAALAAVAILIVIFITPAAPPRPPEHASFIDVLRDGELMRMNFGVFALHAIQMSMFVVLPNAMVGAAGMPVSEHWKIYLPVVLVSFLLMLPPIFLGEKRGRMKQVFVTAIVLLLLVEIGLRAAIVQSALSSQLVVMLLLAFFVAFNILEASQPSLVSRLAPAGARGAALGVYNTMQAIGLFAGGAGGGLIAQYYGAPAVFTAGCLVTVAWLIIAAAMKNLPRRIKHAAPAH
;
A
#
# COMPACT_ATOMS: atom_id res chain seq x y z
N MET A 1 42.77 29.08 17.62
CA MET A 1 42.27 28.23 16.53
C MET A 1 40.80 27.95 16.77
N SER A 2 39.93 28.74 16.14
CA SER A 2 38.50 28.66 16.28
C SER A 2 37.98 27.46 15.44
N SER A 3 37.49 26.41 16.10
CA SER A 3 36.73 25.37 15.45
C SER A 3 35.40 25.96 14.96
N SER A 4 35.27 26.16 13.66
CA SER A 4 34.01 26.43 13.02
C SER A 4 33.12 25.21 13.22
N MET A 5 32.26 25.23 14.23
CA MET A 5 31.11 24.33 14.31
C MET A 5 30.25 24.57 13.06
N ASN A 6 30.38 23.68 12.07
CA ASN A 6 29.50 23.62 10.91
C ASN A 6 28.07 23.60 11.42
N ALA A 7 27.34 24.68 11.25
CA ALA A 7 25.91 24.71 11.43
C ALA A 7 25.33 23.62 10.52
N SER A 8 24.77 22.56 11.10
CA SER A 8 24.11 21.49 10.37
C SER A 8 23.09 22.11 9.42
N SER A 9 23.34 22.00 8.11
CA SER A 9 22.48 22.64 7.13
C SER A 9 21.09 22.04 7.27
N THR A 10 20.07 22.84 7.49
CA THR A 10 18.66 22.45 7.59
C THR A 10 18.11 21.86 6.28
N ARG A 11 18.93 21.85 5.23
CA ARG A 11 18.60 21.30 3.90
C ARG A 11 19.29 19.96 3.68
N MET A 12 18.59 19.06 2.98
CA MET A 12 19.18 17.82 2.46
C MET A 12 20.29 18.16 1.47
N ASP A 13 21.39 17.43 1.55
CA ASP A 13 22.44 17.52 0.54
C ASP A 13 22.06 16.82 -0.77
N ALA A 14 22.86 17.02 -1.82
CA ALA A 14 22.58 16.45 -3.15
C ALA A 14 22.56 14.91 -3.14
N THR A 15 23.38 14.28 -2.30
CA THR A 15 23.45 12.83 -2.17
C THR A 15 22.21 12.29 -1.47
N GLU A 16 21.76 12.92 -0.39
CA GLU A 16 20.52 12.58 0.32
C GLU A 16 19.29 12.74 -0.58
N ILE A 17 19.23 13.83 -1.36
CA ILE A 17 18.14 14.06 -2.32
C ILE A 17 18.14 12.96 -3.39
N ARG A 18 19.31 12.69 -3.98
CA ARG A 18 19.48 11.67 -5.02
C ARG A 18 19.09 10.27 -4.48
N ALA A 19 19.52 9.91 -3.27
CA ALA A 19 19.14 8.66 -2.62
C ALA A 19 17.62 8.60 -2.39
N SER A 20 17.06 9.63 -1.78
CA SER A 20 15.62 9.66 -1.44
C SER A 20 14.72 9.59 -2.67
N VAL A 21 15.03 10.35 -3.72
CA VAL A 21 14.25 10.37 -4.97
C VAL A 21 14.38 9.04 -5.71
N SER A 22 15.62 8.52 -5.89
CA SER A 22 15.82 7.25 -6.59
C SER A 22 15.13 6.08 -5.88
N LEU A 23 15.24 5.99 -4.55
CA LEU A 23 14.62 4.92 -3.78
C LEU A 23 13.10 5.05 -3.71
N ALA A 24 12.56 6.27 -3.61
CA ALA A 24 11.13 6.51 -3.73
C ALA A 24 10.60 6.11 -5.12
N SER A 25 11.36 6.40 -6.20
CA SER A 25 10.99 5.98 -7.57
C SER A 25 10.98 4.46 -7.72
N ILE A 26 11.98 3.75 -7.19
CA ILE A 26 12.03 2.27 -7.19
C ILE A 26 10.81 1.70 -6.46
N PHE A 27 10.50 2.27 -5.30
CA PHE A 27 9.33 1.85 -4.52
C PHE A 27 8.02 2.13 -5.28
N GLY A 28 7.90 3.32 -5.88
CA GLY A 28 6.74 3.71 -6.69
C GLY A 28 6.56 2.83 -7.92
N LEU A 29 7.59 2.57 -8.72
CA LEU A 29 7.52 1.70 -9.91
C LEU A 29 7.05 0.29 -9.55
N ARG A 30 7.55 -0.25 -8.43
CA ARG A 30 7.12 -1.56 -7.94
C ARG A 30 5.66 -1.54 -7.47
N MET A 31 5.24 -0.51 -6.73
CA MET A 31 3.86 -0.36 -6.26
C MET A 31 2.88 -0.11 -7.41
N LEU A 32 3.30 0.63 -8.45
CA LEU A 32 2.51 0.76 -9.67
C LEU A 32 2.21 -0.62 -10.28
N GLY A 33 3.23 -1.48 -10.38
CA GLY A 33 3.06 -2.85 -10.88
C GLY A 33 2.14 -3.71 -10.01
N LEU A 34 2.11 -3.49 -8.69
CA LEU A 34 1.18 -4.17 -7.79
C LEU A 34 -0.26 -3.69 -8.02
N PHE A 35 -0.48 -2.40 -8.02
CA PHE A 35 -1.82 -1.79 -8.03
C PHE A 35 -2.47 -1.78 -9.41
N LEU A 36 -1.66 -1.78 -10.49
CA LEU A 36 -2.16 -1.71 -11.86
C LEU A 36 -3.12 -2.84 -12.23
N ILE A 37 -2.97 -4.01 -11.62
CA ILE A 37 -3.75 -5.20 -11.92
C ILE A 37 -5.10 -5.20 -11.19
N LEU A 38 -5.18 -4.57 -10.01
CA LEU A 38 -6.31 -4.69 -9.10
C LEU A 38 -7.67 -4.31 -9.70
N PRO A 39 -7.82 -3.18 -10.43
CA PRO A 39 -9.12 -2.74 -10.92
C PRO A 39 -9.73 -3.63 -12.01
N VAL A 40 -8.91 -4.40 -12.71
CA VAL A 40 -9.33 -5.13 -13.92
C VAL A 40 -9.21 -6.65 -13.79
N PHE A 41 -8.37 -7.15 -12.86
CA PHE A 41 -8.05 -8.58 -12.81
C PHE A 41 -9.27 -9.46 -12.51
N ALA A 42 -10.14 -9.06 -11.58
CA ALA A 42 -11.33 -9.84 -11.23
C ALA A 42 -12.31 -10.00 -12.43
N ILE A 43 -12.26 -9.07 -13.37
CA ILE A 43 -13.06 -9.13 -14.61
C ILE A 43 -12.35 -10.01 -15.64
N HIS A 44 -11.05 -9.79 -15.84
CA HIS A 44 -10.22 -10.56 -16.77
C HIS A 44 -10.21 -12.06 -16.42
N ALA A 45 -10.14 -12.37 -15.14
CA ALA A 45 -10.08 -13.75 -14.65
C ALA A 45 -11.21 -14.63 -15.18
N LYS A 46 -12.39 -14.06 -15.44
CA LYS A 46 -13.53 -14.81 -16.04
C LYS A 46 -13.24 -15.37 -17.43
N SER A 47 -12.27 -14.83 -18.14
CA SER A 47 -11.82 -15.34 -19.44
C SER A 47 -10.81 -16.48 -19.32
N LEU A 48 -10.28 -16.74 -18.12
CA LEU A 48 -9.27 -17.77 -17.88
C LEU A 48 -9.90 -19.06 -17.36
N PRO A 49 -9.40 -20.23 -17.78
CA PRO A 49 -9.72 -21.49 -17.13
C PRO A 49 -9.45 -21.41 -15.62
N GLY A 50 -10.45 -21.76 -14.80
CA GLY A 50 -10.43 -21.63 -13.35
C GLY A 50 -10.82 -20.25 -12.81
N GLY A 51 -11.05 -19.25 -13.67
CA GLY A 51 -11.41 -17.89 -13.26
C GLY A 51 -12.86 -17.70 -12.83
N ASP A 52 -13.73 -18.67 -13.06
CA ASP A 52 -15.08 -18.70 -12.48
C ASP A 52 -15.07 -18.99 -10.97
N ASN A 53 -13.96 -19.53 -10.45
CA ASN A 53 -13.78 -19.77 -9.04
C ASN A 53 -13.25 -18.49 -8.35
N ALA A 54 -14.13 -17.79 -7.63
CA ALA A 54 -13.79 -16.55 -6.95
C ALA A 54 -12.68 -16.73 -5.88
N THR A 55 -12.53 -17.95 -5.31
CA THR A 55 -11.43 -18.26 -4.39
C THR A 55 -10.08 -18.20 -5.11
N LEU A 56 -9.97 -18.76 -6.33
CA LEU A 56 -8.74 -18.71 -7.12
C LEU A 56 -8.44 -17.27 -7.57
N VAL A 57 -9.47 -16.50 -7.94
CA VAL A 57 -9.33 -15.07 -8.26
C VAL A 57 -8.79 -14.31 -7.06
N GLY A 58 -9.36 -14.50 -5.89
CA GLY A 58 -8.90 -13.89 -4.64
C GLY A 58 -7.48 -14.31 -4.27
N LEU A 59 -7.12 -15.59 -4.45
CA LEU A 59 -5.75 -16.07 -4.27
C LEU A 59 -4.77 -15.39 -5.24
N ALA A 60 -5.12 -15.28 -6.52
CA ALA A 60 -4.27 -14.59 -7.50
C ALA A 60 -4.02 -13.13 -7.11
N MET A 61 -5.02 -12.43 -6.57
CA MET A 61 -4.88 -11.06 -6.09
C MET A 61 -4.06 -10.98 -4.79
N GLY A 62 -4.29 -11.88 -3.84
CA GLY A 62 -3.69 -11.83 -2.49
C GLY A 62 -2.32 -12.48 -2.38
N MET A 63 -1.97 -13.46 -3.23
CA MET A 63 -0.76 -14.30 -3.08
C MET A 63 0.54 -13.48 -3.03
N TYR A 64 0.60 -12.37 -3.78
CA TYR A 64 1.68 -11.42 -3.69
C TYR A 64 1.90 -10.93 -2.24
N GLY A 65 0.83 -10.57 -1.53
CA GLY A 65 0.90 -10.12 -0.13
C GLY A 65 1.45 -11.19 0.81
N LEU A 66 1.00 -12.44 0.66
CA LEU A 66 1.49 -13.54 1.51
C LEU A 66 2.99 -13.74 1.38
N THR A 67 3.48 -13.90 0.16
CA THR A 67 4.91 -14.16 -0.06
C THR A 67 5.77 -12.95 0.25
N GLN A 68 5.25 -11.73 0.07
CA GLN A 68 5.90 -10.51 0.52
C GLN A 68 6.02 -10.47 2.05
N ALA A 69 4.97 -10.81 2.79
CA ALA A 69 5.00 -10.83 4.25
C ALA A 69 6.05 -11.83 4.76
N ILE A 70 6.09 -13.03 4.19
CA ILE A 70 7.09 -14.07 4.52
C ILE A 70 8.50 -13.60 4.17
N GLY A 71 8.68 -13.00 2.99
CA GLY A 71 10.00 -12.56 2.50
C GLY A 71 10.55 -11.32 3.20
N GLN A 72 9.72 -10.51 3.88
CA GLN A 72 10.11 -9.20 4.43
C GLN A 72 11.29 -9.29 5.39
N ILE A 73 11.24 -10.22 6.35
CA ILE A 73 12.29 -10.41 7.35
C ILE A 73 13.57 -11.04 6.72
N PRO A 74 13.48 -12.16 5.98
CA PRO A 74 14.65 -12.74 5.31
C PRO A 74 15.40 -11.77 4.39
N PHE A 75 14.65 -10.99 3.57
CA PHE A 75 15.26 -9.99 2.69
C PHE A 75 15.90 -8.85 3.47
N GLY A 76 15.29 -8.41 4.58
CA GLY A 76 15.88 -7.44 5.49
C GLY A 76 17.24 -7.91 6.00
N ILE A 77 17.29 -9.09 6.62
CA ILE A 77 18.53 -9.71 7.17
C ILE A 77 19.57 -9.94 6.05
N ALA A 78 19.15 -10.45 4.90
CA ALA A 78 20.05 -10.68 3.78
C ALA A 78 20.66 -9.35 3.28
N SER A 79 19.89 -8.26 3.28
CA SER A 79 20.35 -6.94 2.84
C SER A 79 21.39 -6.34 3.80
N ASP A 80 21.31 -6.65 5.10
CA ASP A 80 22.32 -6.27 6.08
C ASP A 80 23.65 -7.00 5.86
N ARG A 81 23.57 -8.29 5.49
CA ARG A 81 24.76 -9.15 5.35
C ARG A 81 25.42 -9.06 3.98
N HIS A 82 24.65 -8.97 2.91
CA HIS A 82 25.16 -9.08 1.52
C HIS A 82 25.14 -7.74 0.78
N GLY A 83 24.69 -6.66 1.44
CA GLY A 83 24.64 -5.31 0.91
C GLY A 83 23.28 -4.97 0.31
N ARG A 84 22.80 -3.76 0.62
CA ARG A 84 21.46 -3.25 0.29
C ARG A 84 21.12 -3.36 -1.19
N LYS A 85 21.99 -2.81 -2.06
CA LYS A 85 21.75 -2.77 -3.50
C LYS A 85 21.64 -4.15 -4.14
N ARG A 86 22.50 -5.09 -3.71
CA ARG A 86 22.49 -6.46 -4.27
C ARG A 86 21.16 -7.15 -3.98
N ILE A 87 20.66 -7.04 -2.76
CA ILE A 87 19.41 -7.67 -2.36
C ILE A 87 18.21 -6.99 -3.02
N ILE A 88 18.24 -5.66 -3.20
CA ILE A 88 17.20 -4.96 -3.99
C ILE A 88 17.17 -5.47 -5.43
N ILE A 89 18.33 -5.62 -6.09
CA ILE A 89 18.41 -6.16 -7.46
C ILE A 89 17.88 -7.59 -7.52
N ILE A 90 18.27 -8.48 -6.60
CA ILE A 90 17.77 -9.86 -6.55
C ILE A 90 16.25 -9.90 -6.40
N GLY A 91 15.70 -9.08 -5.51
CA GLY A 91 14.25 -9.01 -5.33
C GLY A 91 13.52 -8.45 -6.54
N LEU A 92 14.09 -7.46 -7.25
CA LEU A 92 13.53 -6.94 -8.49
C LEU A 92 13.62 -7.98 -9.63
N LEU A 93 14.68 -8.80 -9.68
CA LEU A 93 14.78 -9.91 -10.64
C LEU A 93 13.71 -10.97 -10.37
N LEU A 94 13.48 -11.34 -9.10
CA LEU A 94 12.35 -12.23 -8.73
C LEU A 94 11.01 -11.63 -9.13
N PHE A 95 10.84 -10.32 -8.94
CA PHE A 95 9.63 -9.61 -9.36
C PHE A 95 9.43 -9.67 -10.88
N ILE A 96 10.50 -9.51 -11.70
CA ILE A 96 10.45 -9.66 -13.16
C ILE A 96 10.08 -11.08 -13.54
N VAL A 97 10.74 -12.10 -12.96
CA VAL A 97 10.43 -13.51 -13.24
C VAL A 97 8.97 -13.81 -12.93
N GLY A 98 8.47 -13.36 -11.78
CA GLY A 98 7.07 -13.54 -11.41
C GLY A 98 6.10 -12.82 -12.38
N ALA A 99 6.45 -11.63 -12.87
CA ALA A 99 5.67 -10.91 -13.86
C ALA A 99 5.63 -11.66 -15.21
N LEU A 100 6.76 -12.21 -15.66
CA LEU A 100 6.84 -13.01 -16.89
C LEU A 100 6.03 -14.31 -16.76
N ILE A 101 6.04 -14.98 -15.62
CA ILE A 101 5.20 -16.15 -15.37
C ILE A 101 3.72 -15.78 -15.43
N ALA A 102 3.33 -14.67 -14.79
CA ALA A 102 1.93 -14.21 -14.80
C ALA A 102 1.48 -13.77 -16.21
N ALA A 103 2.41 -13.30 -17.07
CA ALA A 103 2.13 -12.90 -18.45
C ALA A 103 1.82 -14.10 -19.38
N ILE A 104 2.04 -15.36 -18.97
CA ILE A 104 1.62 -16.55 -19.71
C ILE A 104 0.10 -16.55 -19.90
N ASP A 105 -0.65 -16.15 -18.87
CA ASP A 105 -2.08 -15.76 -18.92
C ASP A 105 -3.00 -16.78 -19.63
N THR A 106 -2.65 -18.07 -19.57
CA THR A 106 -3.45 -19.15 -20.19
C THR A 106 -4.33 -19.90 -19.19
N HIS A 107 -4.05 -19.76 -17.90
CA HIS A 107 -4.78 -20.37 -16.79
C HIS A 107 -4.52 -19.56 -15.51
N ILE A 108 -5.54 -19.41 -14.66
CA ILE A 108 -5.42 -18.61 -13.44
C ILE A 108 -4.28 -19.05 -12.50
N VAL A 109 -3.90 -20.32 -12.54
CA VAL A 109 -2.78 -20.88 -11.74
C VAL A 109 -1.45 -20.20 -12.10
N TRP A 110 -1.19 -19.88 -13.37
CA TRP A 110 0.02 -19.16 -13.76
C TRP A 110 0.08 -17.77 -13.17
N VAL A 111 -1.08 -17.11 -13.09
CA VAL A 111 -1.16 -15.79 -12.42
C VAL A 111 -0.89 -15.94 -10.91
N ILE A 112 -1.46 -16.96 -10.24
CA ILE A 112 -1.22 -17.23 -8.82
C ILE A 112 0.27 -17.47 -8.56
N VAL A 113 0.91 -18.35 -9.35
CA VAL A 113 2.35 -18.66 -9.23
C VAL A 113 3.20 -17.42 -9.51
N GLY A 114 2.90 -16.69 -10.58
CA GLY A 114 3.60 -15.46 -10.92
C GLY A 114 3.51 -14.42 -9.81
N ARG A 115 2.33 -14.24 -9.24
CA ARG A 115 2.09 -13.32 -8.11
C ARG A 115 2.83 -13.77 -6.84
N ALA A 116 2.90 -15.09 -6.58
CA ALA A 116 3.69 -15.62 -5.47
C ALA A 116 5.18 -15.32 -5.64
N VAL A 117 5.73 -15.53 -6.84
CA VAL A 117 7.14 -15.24 -7.15
C VAL A 117 7.42 -13.72 -7.09
N GLN A 118 6.51 -12.88 -7.62
CA GLN A 118 6.63 -11.43 -7.51
C GLN A 118 6.71 -10.96 -6.05
N GLY A 119 5.84 -11.46 -5.19
CA GLY A 119 5.81 -11.09 -3.77
C GLY A 119 7.04 -11.59 -3.01
N ALA A 120 7.60 -12.76 -3.37
CA ALA A 120 8.83 -13.27 -2.78
C ALA A 120 10.00 -12.31 -2.95
N GLY A 121 9.99 -11.46 -3.98
CA GLY A 121 10.94 -10.35 -4.13
C GLY A 121 10.69 -9.19 -3.17
N ALA A 122 10.61 -9.42 -1.87
CA ALA A 122 10.23 -8.47 -0.83
C ALA A 122 11.28 -7.36 -0.58
N VAL A 123 11.49 -6.48 -1.57
CA VAL A 123 12.54 -5.43 -1.51
C VAL A 123 12.23 -4.28 -0.55
N SER A 124 11.00 -4.15 -0.04
CA SER A 124 10.57 -3.00 0.77
C SER A 124 11.47 -2.78 1.98
N ALA A 125 11.85 -3.87 2.69
CA ALA A 125 12.74 -3.79 3.84
C ALA A 125 14.12 -3.25 3.45
N ALA A 126 14.72 -3.79 2.37
CA ALA A 126 16.04 -3.37 1.90
C ALA A 126 16.04 -1.92 1.38
N VAL A 127 14.98 -1.48 0.69
CA VAL A 127 14.83 -0.10 0.21
C VAL A 127 14.69 0.86 1.40
N THR A 128 13.84 0.55 2.36
CA THR A 128 13.65 1.37 3.57
C THR A 128 14.95 1.49 4.37
N ALA A 129 15.68 0.38 4.51
CA ALA A 129 16.97 0.37 5.19
C ALA A 129 18.01 1.22 4.43
N LEU A 130 18.07 1.13 3.09
CA LEU A 130 19.00 1.92 2.29
C LEU A 130 18.68 3.44 2.39
N ILE A 131 17.41 3.82 2.48
CA ILE A 131 17.01 5.20 2.74
C ILE A 131 17.57 5.66 4.10
N ALA A 132 17.38 4.85 5.14
CA ALA A 132 17.90 5.16 6.47
C ALA A 132 19.42 5.28 6.50
N ASP A 133 20.14 4.41 5.77
CA ASP A 133 21.59 4.44 5.67
C ASP A 133 22.12 5.64 4.86
N SER A 134 21.32 6.15 3.91
CA SER A 134 21.70 7.22 2.99
C SER A 134 21.24 8.63 3.42
N THR A 135 20.51 8.75 4.52
CA THR A 135 19.96 10.02 5.00
C THR A 135 20.30 10.25 6.45
N ARG A 136 20.61 11.51 6.82
CA ARG A 136 20.79 11.92 8.21
C ARG A 136 19.46 11.77 8.96
N ASP A 137 19.52 11.54 10.27
CA ASP A 137 18.34 11.31 11.12
C ASP A 137 17.32 12.45 11.05
N GLU A 138 17.82 13.69 10.94
CA GLU A 138 17.00 14.90 10.79
C GLU A 138 16.19 14.93 9.48
N HIS A 139 16.70 14.30 8.42
CA HIS A 139 16.09 14.27 7.08
C HIS A 139 15.35 12.98 6.77
N ARG A 140 15.50 11.92 7.59
CA ARG A 140 14.88 10.60 7.39
C ARG A 140 13.36 10.68 7.24
N THR A 141 12.71 11.53 8.05
CA THR A 141 11.25 11.73 7.95
C THR A 141 10.84 12.33 6.60
N LYS A 142 11.64 13.25 6.04
CA LYS A 142 11.37 13.82 4.70
C LYS A 142 11.54 12.77 3.61
N ALA A 143 12.61 11.96 3.69
CA ALA A 143 12.87 10.89 2.73
C ALA A 143 11.74 9.81 2.76
N MET A 144 11.31 9.42 3.95
CA MET A 144 10.18 8.48 4.11
C MET A 144 8.85 9.06 3.62
N ALA A 145 8.65 10.38 3.76
CA ALA A 145 7.46 11.06 3.21
C ALA A 145 7.44 11.04 1.67
N LEU A 146 8.61 11.12 1.00
CA LEU A 146 8.71 10.94 -0.45
C LEU A 146 8.30 9.53 -0.88
N VAL A 147 8.71 8.50 -0.12
CA VAL A 147 8.28 7.12 -0.38
C VAL A 147 6.77 6.97 -0.22
N GLY A 148 6.20 7.44 0.89
CA GLY A 148 4.76 7.41 1.11
C GLY A 148 3.98 8.15 0.02
N GLY A 149 4.47 9.34 -0.38
CA GLY A 149 3.88 10.11 -1.48
C GLY A 149 3.95 9.37 -2.82
N SER A 150 5.06 8.67 -3.11
CA SER A 150 5.19 7.87 -4.33
C SER A 150 4.20 6.71 -4.37
N ILE A 151 3.93 6.06 -3.23
CA ILE A 151 2.92 4.98 -3.13
C ILE A 151 1.53 5.54 -3.44
N GLY A 152 1.13 6.63 -2.78
CA GLY A 152 -0.18 7.24 -3.01
C GLY A 152 -0.38 7.69 -4.46
N LEU A 153 0.64 8.33 -5.05
CA LEU A 153 0.60 8.77 -6.44
C LEU A 153 0.49 7.59 -7.41
N THR A 154 1.27 6.53 -7.21
CA THR A 154 1.24 5.34 -8.08
C THR A 154 -0.05 4.54 -7.92
N TYR A 155 -0.62 4.50 -6.72
CA TYR A 155 -1.95 3.93 -6.51
C TYR A 155 -3.02 4.68 -7.30
N ALA A 156 -3.04 6.00 -7.19
CA ALA A 156 -3.96 6.86 -7.94
C ALA A 156 -3.80 6.69 -9.46
N ALA A 157 -2.54 6.73 -9.94
CA ALA A 157 -2.23 6.54 -11.35
C ALA A 157 -2.67 5.16 -11.83
N SER A 158 -2.47 4.10 -11.03
CA SER A 158 -2.85 2.74 -11.39
C SER A 158 -4.35 2.57 -11.60
N LEU A 159 -5.18 3.18 -10.76
CA LEU A 159 -6.64 3.10 -10.88
C LEU A 159 -7.14 3.67 -12.22
N VAL A 160 -6.49 4.73 -12.69
CA VAL A 160 -6.83 5.39 -13.97
C VAL A 160 -6.22 4.66 -15.16
N MET A 161 -4.94 4.31 -15.06
CA MET A 161 -4.21 3.67 -16.17
C MET A 161 -4.66 2.24 -16.43
N SER A 162 -5.07 1.52 -15.38
CA SER A 162 -5.40 0.10 -15.44
C SER A 162 -6.47 -0.26 -16.48
N PRO A 163 -7.67 0.35 -16.49
CA PRO A 163 -8.68 0.06 -17.51
C PRO A 163 -8.24 0.43 -18.92
N LEU A 164 -7.50 1.55 -19.07
CA LEU A 164 -6.99 2.01 -20.37
C LEU A 164 -5.94 1.05 -20.92
N MET A 165 -4.98 0.64 -20.08
CA MET A 165 -3.94 -0.31 -20.48
C MET A 165 -4.52 -1.69 -20.76
N TYR A 166 -5.47 -2.14 -19.94
CA TYR A 166 -6.14 -3.41 -20.16
C TYR A 166 -6.83 -3.45 -21.54
N ALA A 167 -7.51 -2.36 -21.92
CA ALA A 167 -8.14 -2.24 -23.23
C ALA A 167 -7.12 -2.20 -24.40
N ALA A 168 -5.94 -1.62 -24.18
CA ALA A 168 -4.92 -1.43 -25.22
C ALA A 168 -4.01 -2.65 -25.43
N ILE A 169 -3.54 -3.27 -24.35
CA ILE A 169 -2.49 -4.31 -24.36
C ILE A 169 -2.88 -5.62 -23.67
N GLY A 170 -4.09 -5.71 -23.10
CA GLY A 170 -4.56 -6.88 -22.37
C GLY A 170 -3.79 -7.16 -21.07
N MET A 171 -4.13 -8.25 -20.39
CA MET A 171 -3.53 -8.61 -19.10
C MET A 171 -2.07 -9.05 -19.25
N SER A 172 -1.76 -9.87 -20.24
CA SER A 172 -0.37 -10.28 -20.54
C SER A 172 0.52 -9.07 -20.79
N GLY A 173 0.04 -8.09 -21.61
CA GLY A 173 0.76 -6.86 -21.87
C GLY A 173 0.99 -6.02 -20.62
N MET A 174 0.03 -5.98 -19.69
CA MET A 174 0.18 -5.30 -18.41
C MET A 174 1.26 -5.97 -17.53
N PHE A 175 1.33 -7.31 -17.47
CA PHE A 175 2.38 -8.01 -16.74
C PHE A 175 3.77 -7.78 -17.38
N LEU A 176 3.86 -7.77 -18.72
CA LEU A 176 5.12 -7.42 -19.43
C LEU A 176 5.54 -5.97 -19.15
N PHE A 177 4.60 -5.03 -19.13
CA PHE A 177 4.87 -3.65 -18.75
C PHE A 177 5.39 -3.55 -17.31
N VAL A 178 4.81 -4.30 -16.37
CA VAL A 178 5.27 -4.38 -14.99
C VAL A 178 6.69 -4.95 -14.89
N ALA A 179 7.02 -5.95 -15.68
CA ALA A 179 8.38 -6.48 -15.79
C ALA A 179 9.37 -5.41 -16.32
N ALA A 180 8.97 -4.65 -17.34
CA ALA A 180 9.77 -3.55 -17.87
C ALA A 180 10.01 -2.43 -16.83
N LEU A 181 8.99 -2.05 -16.05
CA LEU A 181 9.15 -1.10 -14.95
C LEU A 181 10.15 -1.58 -13.90
N ALA A 182 10.12 -2.88 -13.56
CA ALA A 182 11.08 -3.46 -12.62
C ALA A 182 12.51 -3.48 -13.19
N ALA A 183 12.67 -3.70 -14.50
CA ALA A 183 13.96 -3.57 -15.16
C ALA A 183 14.49 -2.13 -15.11
N VAL A 184 13.64 -1.13 -15.36
CA VAL A 184 13.99 0.29 -15.17
C VAL A 184 14.39 0.57 -13.71
N ALA A 185 13.67 0.00 -12.73
CA ALA A 185 14.03 0.13 -11.33
C ALA A 185 15.43 -0.45 -11.04
N ILE A 186 15.82 -1.58 -11.65
CA ILE A 186 17.19 -2.13 -11.54
C ILE A 186 18.22 -1.14 -12.10
N LEU A 187 17.96 -0.53 -13.26
CA LEU A 187 18.87 0.46 -13.83
C LEU A 187 19.02 1.68 -12.90
N ILE A 188 17.93 2.13 -12.27
CA ILE A 188 17.97 3.20 -11.27
C ILE A 188 18.85 2.80 -10.06
N VAL A 189 18.71 1.55 -9.56
CA VAL A 189 19.56 1.06 -8.45
C VAL A 189 21.04 1.05 -8.83
N ILE A 190 21.37 0.61 -10.02
CA ILE A 190 22.76 0.47 -10.48
C ILE A 190 23.40 1.85 -10.71
N PHE A 191 22.75 2.70 -11.50
CA PHE A 191 23.37 3.92 -12.05
C PHE A 191 23.05 5.20 -11.26
N ILE A 192 21.88 5.25 -10.61
CA ILE A 192 21.41 6.50 -10.00
C ILE A 192 21.53 6.46 -8.47
N THR A 193 21.12 5.36 -7.83
CA THR A 193 21.11 5.27 -6.36
C THR A 193 22.53 5.30 -5.78
N PRO A 194 22.85 6.19 -4.82
CA PRO A 194 24.17 6.21 -4.19
C PRO A 194 24.43 4.91 -3.39
N ALA A 195 25.70 4.53 -3.27
CA ALA A 195 26.09 3.53 -2.29
C ALA A 195 26.17 4.23 -0.90
N ALA A 196 25.57 3.61 0.11
CA ALA A 196 25.73 4.04 1.49
C ALA A 196 26.47 2.96 2.28
N PRO A 197 27.39 3.33 3.19
CA PRO A 197 27.98 2.36 4.11
C PRO A 197 26.88 1.80 5.03
N PRO A 198 26.92 0.50 5.31
CA PRO A 198 25.99 -0.10 6.26
C PRO A 198 26.20 0.56 7.63
N ARG A 199 25.13 1.06 8.23
CA ARG A 199 25.16 1.49 9.62
C ARG A 199 25.14 0.26 10.54
N PRO A 200 25.77 0.31 11.71
CA PRO A 200 25.60 -0.73 12.71
C PRO A 200 24.10 -0.93 12.95
N PRO A 201 23.61 -2.18 13.02
CA PRO A 201 22.21 -2.42 13.31
C PRO A 201 21.87 -1.78 14.66
N GLU A 202 20.96 -0.83 14.65
CA GLU A 202 20.34 -0.38 15.90
C GLU A 202 19.60 -1.61 16.45
N HIS A 203 19.99 -2.08 17.64
CA HIS A 203 19.40 -3.24 18.29
C HIS A 203 18.00 -2.94 18.81
N ALA A 204 17.09 -2.58 17.91
CA ALA A 204 15.69 -2.47 18.25
C ALA A 204 15.05 -3.85 18.19
N SER A 205 14.63 -4.35 19.32
CA SER A 205 13.96 -5.64 19.41
C SER A 205 12.62 -5.59 18.70
N PHE A 206 12.42 -6.42 17.67
CA PHE A 206 11.10 -6.67 17.07
C PHE A 206 10.06 -7.07 18.14
N ILE A 207 10.50 -7.75 19.19
CA ILE A 207 9.66 -8.20 20.29
C ILE A 207 9.08 -7.01 21.05
N ASP A 208 9.85 -5.93 21.25
CA ASP A 208 9.38 -4.75 21.96
C ASP A 208 8.29 -4.02 21.15
N VAL A 209 8.44 -3.98 19.80
CA VAL A 209 7.40 -3.45 18.91
C VAL A 209 6.11 -4.28 18.99
N LEU A 210 6.22 -5.60 19.02
CA LEU A 210 5.07 -6.50 19.10
C LEU A 210 4.38 -6.48 20.47
N ARG A 211 5.09 -6.07 21.53
CA ARG A 211 4.53 -5.91 22.89
C ARG A 211 3.86 -4.54 23.12
N ASP A 212 4.16 -3.57 22.27
CA ASP A 212 3.55 -2.24 22.40
C ASP A 212 2.09 -2.25 21.89
N GLY A 213 1.15 -2.08 22.81
CA GLY A 213 -0.28 -2.14 22.50
C GLY A 213 -0.75 -1.03 21.54
N GLU A 214 -0.15 0.18 21.56
CA GLU A 214 -0.52 1.25 20.63
C GLU A 214 -0.02 0.96 19.22
N LEU A 215 1.22 0.44 19.09
CA LEU A 215 1.74 0.00 17.80
C LEU A 215 0.93 -1.18 17.23
N MET A 216 0.51 -2.13 18.07
CA MET A 216 -0.33 -3.26 17.64
C MET A 216 -1.72 -2.81 17.18
N ARG A 217 -2.31 -1.76 17.79
CA ARG A 217 -3.56 -1.16 17.31
C ARG A 217 -3.40 -0.53 15.93
N MET A 218 -2.27 0.15 15.66
CA MET A 218 -1.94 0.68 14.34
C MET A 218 -1.71 -0.43 13.32
N ASN A 219 -1.02 -1.50 13.71
CA ASN A 219 -0.76 -2.66 12.88
C ASN A 219 -2.06 -3.40 12.50
N PHE A 220 -3.01 -3.53 13.44
CA PHE A 220 -4.35 -4.03 13.11
C PHE A 220 -5.07 -3.10 12.14
N GLY A 221 -4.91 -1.78 12.29
CA GLY A 221 -5.52 -0.79 11.41
C GLY A 221 -5.07 -0.93 9.96
N VAL A 222 -3.75 -1.06 9.70
CA VAL A 222 -3.26 -1.23 8.34
C VAL A 222 -3.65 -2.59 7.75
N PHE A 223 -3.66 -3.64 8.56
CA PHE A 223 -4.18 -4.95 8.17
C PHE A 223 -5.65 -4.84 7.72
N ALA A 224 -6.51 -4.25 8.55
CA ALA A 224 -7.94 -4.09 8.27
C ALA A 224 -8.20 -3.25 7.03
N LEU A 225 -7.51 -2.09 6.89
CA LEU A 225 -7.63 -1.21 5.73
C LEU A 225 -7.36 -1.93 4.42
N HIS A 226 -6.26 -2.69 4.37
CA HIS A 226 -5.86 -3.37 3.13
C HIS A 226 -6.64 -4.68 2.90
N ALA A 227 -7.11 -5.34 3.95
CA ALA A 227 -8.01 -6.48 3.82
C ALA A 227 -9.36 -6.04 3.21
N ILE A 228 -9.93 -4.95 3.69
CA ILE A 228 -11.17 -4.36 3.15
C ILE A 228 -10.96 -3.91 1.70
N GLN A 229 -9.90 -3.15 1.43
CA GLN A 229 -9.58 -2.70 0.08
C GLN A 229 -9.47 -3.87 -0.91
N MET A 230 -8.67 -4.88 -0.57
CA MET A 230 -8.43 -6.00 -1.47
C MET A 230 -9.68 -6.84 -1.69
N SER A 231 -10.46 -7.13 -0.63
CA SER A 231 -11.72 -7.87 -0.76
C SER A 231 -12.76 -7.12 -1.59
N MET A 232 -12.82 -5.79 -1.48
CA MET A 232 -13.66 -4.95 -2.32
C MET A 232 -13.26 -5.09 -3.81
N PHE A 233 -11.96 -5.04 -4.14
CA PHE A 233 -11.50 -5.20 -5.52
C PHE A 233 -11.71 -6.60 -6.11
N VAL A 234 -11.93 -7.62 -5.29
CA VAL A 234 -12.34 -8.96 -5.76
C VAL A 234 -13.76 -8.93 -6.36
N VAL A 235 -14.67 -8.13 -5.80
CA VAL A 235 -16.10 -8.18 -6.16
C VAL A 235 -16.62 -6.94 -6.87
N LEU A 236 -16.18 -5.74 -6.49
CA LEU A 236 -16.75 -4.48 -6.96
C LEU A 236 -16.58 -4.26 -8.48
N PRO A 237 -15.42 -4.55 -9.12
CA PRO A 237 -15.28 -4.36 -10.57
C PRO A 237 -16.30 -5.18 -11.36
N ASN A 238 -16.56 -6.42 -10.94
CA ASN A 238 -17.60 -7.26 -11.55
C ASN A 238 -19.02 -6.70 -11.32
N ALA A 239 -19.29 -6.14 -10.15
CA ALA A 239 -20.59 -5.52 -9.86
C ALA A 239 -20.80 -4.23 -10.68
N MET A 240 -19.75 -3.46 -10.94
CA MET A 240 -19.81 -2.29 -11.82
C MET A 240 -20.17 -2.66 -13.25
N VAL A 241 -19.60 -3.76 -13.78
CA VAL A 241 -19.95 -4.25 -15.13
C VAL A 241 -21.36 -4.81 -15.15
N GLY A 242 -21.70 -5.70 -14.21
CA GLY A 242 -22.97 -6.45 -14.24
C GLY A 242 -24.18 -5.62 -13.78
N ALA A 243 -24.11 -5.01 -12.60
CA ALA A 243 -25.23 -4.32 -11.99
C ALA A 243 -25.34 -2.85 -12.42
N ALA A 244 -24.22 -2.14 -12.57
CA ALA A 244 -24.22 -0.75 -13.00
C ALA A 244 -24.14 -0.56 -14.52
N GLY A 245 -24.02 -1.67 -15.29
CA GLY A 245 -23.98 -1.65 -16.76
C GLY A 245 -22.75 -0.92 -17.34
N MET A 246 -21.65 -0.85 -16.59
CA MET A 246 -20.49 -0.03 -16.93
C MET A 246 -19.37 -0.89 -17.50
N PRO A 247 -19.00 -0.76 -18.79
CA PRO A 247 -17.92 -1.52 -19.38
C PRO A 247 -16.57 -1.14 -18.75
N VAL A 248 -15.66 -2.13 -18.67
CA VAL A 248 -14.33 -1.97 -18.06
C VAL A 248 -13.56 -0.78 -18.65
N SER A 249 -13.67 -0.59 -19.96
CA SER A 249 -13.02 0.51 -20.69
C SER A 249 -13.47 1.91 -20.23
N GLU A 250 -14.56 2.02 -19.48
CA GLU A 250 -15.10 3.28 -18.97
C GLU A 250 -14.84 3.49 -17.47
N HIS A 251 -14.34 2.49 -16.75
CA HIS A 251 -14.07 2.60 -15.31
C HIS A 251 -13.12 3.77 -14.96
N TRP A 252 -12.19 4.11 -15.85
CA TRP A 252 -11.30 5.26 -15.65
C TRP A 252 -12.05 6.59 -15.56
N LYS A 253 -13.22 6.73 -16.23
CA LYS A 253 -14.06 7.93 -16.17
C LYS A 253 -14.63 8.18 -14.76
N ILE A 254 -14.74 7.12 -13.95
CA ILE A 254 -15.08 7.21 -12.52
C ILE A 254 -13.83 7.36 -11.67
N TYR A 255 -12.82 6.50 -11.85
CA TYR A 255 -11.64 6.51 -11.00
C TYR A 255 -10.89 7.83 -11.03
N LEU A 256 -10.75 8.46 -12.23
CA LEU A 256 -9.99 9.70 -12.36
C LEU A 256 -10.60 10.85 -11.52
N PRO A 257 -11.86 11.28 -11.71
CA PRO A 257 -12.41 12.36 -10.92
C PRO A 257 -12.55 12.01 -9.43
N VAL A 258 -12.93 10.77 -9.11
CA VAL A 258 -13.08 10.29 -7.73
C VAL A 258 -11.75 10.37 -6.97
N VAL A 259 -10.67 9.89 -7.57
CA VAL A 259 -9.35 9.92 -6.94
C VAL A 259 -8.84 11.34 -6.79
N LEU A 260 -8.94 12.18 -7.82
CA LEU A 260 -8.49 13.58 -7.75
C LEU A 260 -9.25 14.35 -6.67
N VAL A 261 -10.58 14.22 -6.63
CA VAL A 261 -11.42 14.89 -5.64
C VAL A 261 -11.14 14.35 -4.24
N SER A 262 -10.92 13.03 -4.08
CA SER A 262 -10.62 12.43 -2.78
C SER A 262 -9.31 12.95 -2.19
N PHE A 263 -8.26 13.19 -3.01
CA PHE A 263 -7.03 13.82 -2.56
C PHE A 263 -7.24 15.25 -2.06
N LEU A 264 -8.10 16.02 -2.72
CA LEU A 264 -8.45 17.36 -2.26
C LEU A 264 -9.22 17.32 -0.94
N LEU A 265 -10.21 16.43 -0.85
CA LEU A 265 -11.08 16.30 0.33
C LEU A 265 -10.37 15.73 1.56
N MET A 266 -9.30 14.92 1.42
CA MET A 266 -8.55 14.41 2.55
C MET A 266 -7.70 15.48 3.25
N LEU A 267 -7.31 16.56 2.54
CA LEU A 267 -6.37 17.56 3.08
C LEU A 267 -6.93 18.33 4.27
N PRO A 268 -8.17 18.93 4.20
CA PRO A 268 -8.70 19.73 5.30
C PRO A 268 -8.78 18.95 6.64
N PRO A 269 -9.34 17.73 6.72
CA PRO A 269 -9.41 17.02 7.98
C PRO A 269 -8.03 16.66 8.54
N ILE A 270 -7.05 16.33 7.71
CA ILE A 270 -5.68 16.04 8.16
C ILE A 270 -5.03 17.30 8.73
N PHE A 271 -5.03 18.43 7.98
CA PHE A 271 -4.40 19.67 8.44
C PHE A 271 -5.09 20.25 9.67
N LEU A 272 -6.42 20.28 9.70
CA LEU A 272 -7.17 20.79 10.85
C LEU A 272 -7.00 19.85 12.07
N GLY A 273 -6.99 18.53 11.84
CA GLY A 273 -6.76 17.54 12.87
C GLY A 273 -5.38 17.67 13.51
N GLU A 274 -4.32 17.85 12.71
CA GLU A 274 -2.96 18.09 13.22
C GLU A 274 -2.86 19.42 13.97
N LYS A 275 -3.37 20.52 13.38
CA LYS A 275 -3.34 21.86 13.98
C LYS A 275 -4.04 21.92 15.33
N ARG A 276 -5.19 21.24 15.44
CA ARG A 276 -6.03 21.24 16.66
C ARG A 276 -5.67 20.11 17.64
N GLY A 277 -4.75 19.20 17.28
CA GLY A 277 -4.43 18.00 18.10
C GLY A 277 -5.56 16.99 18.17
N ARG A 278 -6.39 16.91 17.13
CA ARG A 278 -7.59 16.04 17.04
C ARG A 278 -7.41 14.89 16.04
N MET A 279 -6.17 14.45 15.80
CA MET A 279 -5.91 13.37 14.83
C MET A 279 -6.64 12.07 15.16
N LYS A 280 -6.83 11.73 16.43
CA LYS A 280 -7.64 10.56 16.83
C LYS A 280 -9.08 10.68 16.31
N GLN A 281 -9.70 11.86 16.43
CA GLN A 281 -11.07 12.09 15.94
C GLN A 281 -11.13 11.94 14.41
N VAL A 282 -10.18 12.52 13.68
CA VAL A 282 -10.08 12.38 12.22
C VAL A 282 -9.95 10.91 11.82
N PHE A 283 -9.09 10.18 12.51
CA PHE A 283 -8.85 8.75 12.28
C PHE A 283 -10.13 7.92 12.51
N VAL A 284 -10.79 8.10 13.66
CA VAL A 284 -12.03 7.40 13.98
C VAL A 284 -13.16 7.76 13.01
N THR A 285 -13.29 9.05 12.64
CA THR A 285 -14.31 9.48 11.67
C THR A 285 -14.08 8.85 10.29
N ALA A 286 -12.82 8.70 9.87
CA ALA A 286 -12.51 8.02 8.60
C ALA A 286 -12.87 6.52 8.64
N ILE A 287 -12.68 5.84 9.78
CA ILE A 287 -13.12 4.43 9.95
C ILE A 287 -14.66 4.34 9.91
N VAL A 288 -15.37 5.28 10.55
CA VAL A 288 -16.85 5.34 10.49
C VAL A 288 -17.31 5.55 9.05
N LEU A 289 -16.66 6.46 8.30
CA LEU A 289 -16.97 6.68 6.89
C LEU A 289 -16.76 5.41 6.06
N LEU A 290 -15.67 4.68 6.31
CA LEU A 290 -15.42 3.39 5.66
C LEU A 290 -16.53 2.37 5.95
N LEU A 291 -16.99 2.28 7.22
CA LEU A 291 -18.10 1.41 7.60
C LEU A 291 -19.39 1.77 6.85
N LEU A 292 -19.71 3.06 6.73
CA LEU A 292 -20.88 3.52 6.00
C LEU A 292 -20.80 3.17 4.51
N VAL A 293 -19.62 3.23 3.91
CA VAL A 293 -19.39 2.80 2.52
C VAL A 293 -19.62 1.30 2.36
N GLU A 294 -19.09 0.47 3.25
CA GLU A 294 -19.29 -0.99 3.22
C GLU A 294 -20.77 -1.35 3.33
N ILE A 295 -21.50 -0.71 4.26
CA ILE A 295 -22.96 -0.88 4.41
C ILE A 295 -23.69 -0.43 3.14
N GLY A 296 -23.32 0.70 2.56
CA GLY A 296 -23.93 1.24 1.35
C GLY A 296 -23.72 0.34 0.13
N LEU A 297 -22.51 -0.15 -0.09
CA LEU A 297 -22.18 -1.10 -1.18
C LEU A 297 -22.95 -2.42 -1.01
N ARG A 298 -22.97 -2.97 0.21
CA ARG A 298 -23.77 -4.16 0.51
C ARG A 298 -25.26 -3.95 0.19
N ALA A 299 -25.84 -2.87 0.69
CA ALA A 299 -27.25 -2.57 0.49
C ALA A 299 -27.59 -2.39 -1.00
N ALA A 300 -26.74 -1.64 -1.73
CA ALA A 300 -26.94 -1.41 -3.16
C ALA A 300 -26.90 -2.70 -3.99
N ILE A 301 -26.00 -3.62 -3.66
CA ILE A 301 -25.89 -4.91 -4.35
C ILE A 301 -27.09 -5.82 -4.01
N VAL A 302 -27.47 -5.92 -2.73
CA VAL A 302 -28.63 -6.75 -2.30
C VAL A 302 -29.94 -6.28 -2.93
N GLN A 303 -30.13 -4.95 -3.03
CA GLN A 303 -31.34 -4.36 -3.60
C GLN A 303 -31.31 -4.25 -5.12
N SER A 304 -30.23 -4.69 -5.77
CA SER A 304 -30.00 -4.48 -7.21
C SER A 304 -30.13 -3.01 -7.64
N ALA A 305 -29.77 -2.09 -6.74
CA ALA A 305 -29.88 -0.64 -6.89
C ALA A 305 -28.55 0.05 -7.18
N LEU A 306 -27.53 -0.71 -7.61
CA LEU A 306 -26.19 -0.18 -7.89
C LEU A 306 -26.21 0.62 -9.20
N SER A 307 -26.44 1.94 -9.10
CA SER A 307 -26.33 2.86 -10.23
C SER A 307 -24.93 3.46 -10.35
N SER A 308 -24.58 3.99 -11.52
CA SER A 308 -23.30 4.67 -11.76
C SER A 308 -23.07 5.84 -10.79
N GLN A 309 -24.12 6.64 -10.50
CA GLN A 309 -24.05 7.76 -9.56
C GLN A 309 -23.75 7.27 -8.13
N LEU A 310 -24.42 6.19 -7.71
CA LEU A 310 -24.19 5.61 -6.37
C LEU A 310 -22.79 5.04 -6.25
N VAL A 311 -22.28 4.38 -7.29
CA VAL A 311 -20.89 3.91 -7.37
C VAL A 311 -19.90 5.07 -7.20
N VAL A 312 -20.10 6.18 -7.93
CA VAL A 312 -19.25 7.38 -7.82
C VAL A 312 -19.24 7.91 -6.39
N MET A 313 -20.41 8.06 -5.76
CA MET A 313 -20.51 8.59 -4.39
C MET A 313 -19.84 7.67 -3.37
N LEU A 314 -20.10 6.36 -3.44
CA LEU A 314 -19.54 5.39 -2.50
C LEU A 314 -18.02 5.24 -2.69
N LEU A 315 -17.53 5.22 -3.93
CA LEU A 315 -16.09 5.20 -4.21
C LEU A 315 -15.40 6.49 -3.77
N LEU A 316 -16.03 7.66 -3.96
CA LEU A 316 -15.49 8.93 -3.46
C LEU A 316 -15.34 8.89 -1.94
N ALA A 317 -16.38 8.47 -1.24
CA ALA A 317 -16.35 8.32 0.22
C ALA A 317 -15.29 7.29 0.67
N PHE A 318 -15.19 6.14 -0.04
CA PHE A 318 -14.17 5.15 0.19
C PHE A 318 -12.76 5.73 0.07
N PHE A 319 -12.44 6.38 -1.05
CA PHE A 319 -11.10 6.92 -1.28
C PHE A 319 -10.77 8.09 -0.36
N VAL A 320 -11.74 8.91 0.05
CA VAL A 320 -11.52 9.93 1.09
C VAL A 320 -11.11 9.28 2.40
N ALA A 321 -11.87 8.28 2.87
CA ALA A 321 -11.57 7.54 4.10
C ALA A 321 -10.22 6.81 3.98
N PHE A 322 -10.02 6.08 2.89
CA PHE A 322 -8.80 5.33 2.61
C PHE A 322 -7.56 6.25 2.61
N ASN A 323 -7.59 7.35 1.87
CA ASN A 323 -6.46 8.26 1.76
C ASN A 323 -6.13 8.96 3.10
N ILE A 324 -7.15 9.33 3.91
CA ILE A 324 -6.94 9.85 5.27
C ILE A 324 -6.22 8.81 6.14
N LEU A 325 -6.69 7.56 6.13
CA LEU A 325 -6.15 6.48 6.94
C LEU A 325 -4.74 6.09 6.47
N GLU A 326 -4.55 5.91 5.16
CA GLU A 326 -3.25 5.53 4.56
C GLU A 326 -2.18 6.60 4.77
N ALA A 327 -2.51 7.88 4.64
CA ALA A 327 -1.57 8.97 4.89
C ALA A 327 -1.23 9.14 6.38
N SER A 328 -2.18 8.84 7.27
CA SER A 328 -2.02 9.05 8.71
C SER A 328 -1.27 7.93 9.41
N GLN A 329 -1.54 6.68 9.08
CA GLN A 329 -1.04 5.51 9.82
C GLN A 329 0.49 5.41 9.88
N PRO A 330 1.26 5.49 8.77
CA PRO A 330 2.72 5.36 8.83
C PRO A 330 3.35 6.49 9.66
N SER A 331 2.78 7.70 9.56
CA SER A 331 3.22 8.86 10.35
C SER A 331 3.00 8.65 11.84
N LEU A 332 1.85 8.07 12.21
CA LEU A 332 1.51 7.77 13.60
C LEU A 332 2.39 6.64 14.15
N VAL A 333 2.60 5.57 13.42
CA VAL A 333 3.52 4.49 13.79
C VAL A 333 4.92 5.03 14.04
N SER A 334 5.45 5.89 13.16
CA SER A 334 6.76 6.49 13.33
C SER A 334 6.87 7.41 14.55
N ARG A 335 5.77 8.04 14.98
CA ARG A 335 5.73 8.91 16.18
C ARG A 335 5.54 8.12 17.48
N LEU A 336 4.82 7.01 17.43
CA LEU A 336 4.59 6.13 18.58
C LEU A 336 5.80 5.26 18.88
N ALA A 337 6.52 4.85 17.86
CA ALA A 337 7.70 4.00 18.01
C ALA A 337 8.84 4.72 18.76
N PRO A 338 9.52 4.04 19.71
CA PRO A 338 10.75 4.54 20.32
C PRO A 338 11.78 4.94 19.25
N ALA A 339 12.65 5.92 19.56
CA ALA A 339 13.56 6.52 18.58
C ALA A 339 14.43 5.48 17.86
N GLY A 340 14.95 4.46 18.55
CA GLY A 340 15.76 3.37 17.97
C GLY A 340 14.94 2.25 17.32
N ALA A 341 13.60 2.21 17.49
CA ALA A 341 12.73 1.13 17.02
C ALA A 341 11.86 1.50 15.81
N ARG A 342 11.98 2.71 15.28
CA ARG A 342 11.13 3.19 14.16
C ARG A 342 11.21 2.32 12.92
N GLY A 343 12.40 1.85 12.56
CA GLY A 343 12.60 0.96 11.42
C GLY A 343 11.91 -0.38 11.61
N ALA A 344 12.04 -0.98 12.80
CA ALA A 344 11.36 -2.24 13.17
C ALA A 344 9.84 -2.06 13.18
N ALA A 345 9.33 -0.95 13.75
CA ALA A 345 7.90 -0.66 13.79
C ALA A 345 7.29 -0.51 12.39
N LEU A 346 7.94 0.20 11.48
CA LEU A 346 7.51 0.31 10.08
C LEU A 346 7.66 -1.02 9.33
N GLY A 347 8.65 -1.86 9.68
CA GLY A 347 8.78 -3.21 9.15
C GLY A 347 7.59 -4.10 9.51
N VAL A 348 7.19 -4.10 10.80
CA VAL A 348 5.98 -4.81 11.27
C VAL A 348 4.73 -4.26 10.59
N TYR A 349 4.61 -2.94 10.50
CA TYR A 349 3.50 -2.27 9.80
C TYR A 349 3.37 -2.73 8.35
N ASN A 350 4.47 -2.73 7.57
CA ASN A 350 4.47 -3.19 6.18
C ASN A 350 4.16 -4.69 6.05
N THR A 351 4.59 -5.50 7.02
CA THR A 351 4.25 -6.93 7.07
C THR A 351 2.76 -7.12 7.31
N MET A 352 2.16 -6.37 8.23
CA MET A 352 0.72 -6.42 8.51
C MET A 352 -0.12 -5.90 7.33
N GLN A 353 0.36 -4.88 6.61
CA GLN A 353 -0.20 -4.44 5.33
C GLN A 353 -0.25 -5.59 4.31
N ALA A 354 0.86 -6.29 4.14
CA ALA A 354 0.97 -7.40 3.19
C ALA A 354 0.08 -8.59 3.58
N ILE A 355 -0.02 -8.91 4.88
CA ILE A 355 -0.96 -9.91 5.39
C ILE A 355 -2.41 -9.48 5.14
N GLY A 356 -2.72 -8.19 5.31
CA GLY A 356 -4.05 -7.63 5.00
C GLY A 356 -4.43 -7.82 3.53
N LEU A 357 -3.52 -7.52 2.61
CA LEU A 357 -3.71 -7.75 1.18
C LEU A 357 -4.01 -9.23 0.87
N PHE A 358 -3.27 -10.16 1.49
CA PHE A 358 -3.53 -11.59 1.34
C PHE A 358 -4.88 -11.99 1.93
N ALA A 359 -5.15 -11.61 3.16
CA ALA A 359 -6.39 -11.97 3.86
C ALA A 359 -7.63 -11.42 3.13
N GLY A 360 -7.54 -10.19 2.62
CA GLY A 360 -8.61 -9.57 1.82
C GLY A 360 -8.81 -10.27 0.48
N GLY A 361 -7.72 -10.59 -0.24
CA GLY A 361 -7.80 -11.31 -1.50
C GLY A 361 -8.32 -12.72 -1.34
N ALA A 362 -7.61 -13.57 -0.61
CA ALA A 362 -7.96 -14.98 -0.41
C ALA A 362 -9.28 -15.15 0.35
N GLY A 363 -9.44 -14.42 1.46
CA GLY A 363 -10.66 -14.46 2.29
C GLY A 363 -11.86 -13.85 1.56
N GLY A 364 -11.69 -12.69 0.91
CA GLY A 364 -12.73 -12.07 0.09
C GLY A 364 -13.17 -12.96 -1.05
N GLY A 365 -12.23 -13.60 -1.76
CA GLY A 365 -12.53 -14.57 -2.80
C GLY A 365 -13.26 -15.80 -2.30
N LEU A 366 -12.83 -16.36 -1.14
CA LEU A 366 -13.50 -17.50 -0.50
C LEU A 366 -14.94 -17.15 -0.11
N ILE A 367 -15.14 -16.01 0.54
CA ILE A 367 -16.47 -15.54 0.95
C ILE A 367 -17.35 -15.29 -0.27
N ALA A 368 -16.81 -14.66 -1.33
CA ALA A 368 -17.52 -14.42 -2.57
C ALA A 368 -17.97 -15.71 -3.25
N GLN A 369 -17.11 -16.74 -3.22
CA GLN A 369 -17.40 -18.05 -3.85
C GLN A 369 -18.58 -18.76 -3.19
N TYR A 370 -18.64 -18.78 -1.85
CA TYR A 370 -19.63 -19.58 -1.13
C TYR A 370 -20.86 -18.78 -0.69
N TYR A 371 -20.72 -17.48 -0.49
CA TYR A 371 -21.77 -16.64 0.09
C TYR A 371 -22.13 -15.42 -0.76
N GLY A 372 -21.44 -15.23 -1.90
CA GLY A 372 -21.69 -14.13 -2.83
C GLY A 372 -21.09 -12.79 -2.41
N ALA A 373 -21.17 -11.83 -3.34
CA ALA A 373 -20.58 -10.48 -3.16
C ALA A 373 -21.13 -9.72 -1.92
N PRO A 374 -22.43 -9.77 -1.56
CA PRO A 374 -22.92 -9.09 -0.37
C PRO A 374 -22.26 -9.55 0.94
N ALA A 375 -21.89 -10.84 1.02
CA ALA A 375 -21.24 -11.38 2.22
C ALA A 375 -19.81 -10.84 2.40
N VAL A 376 -19.13 -10.51 1.30
CA VAL A 376 -17.79 -9.88 1.35
C VAL A 376 -17.88 -8.53 2.06
N PHE A 377 -18.86 -7.70 1.70
CA PHE A 377 -19.08 -6.41 2.38
C PHE A 377 -19.59 -6.58 3.81
N THR A 378 -20.35 -7.65 4.11
CA THR A 378 -20.70 -7.97 5.51
C THR A 378 -19.45 -8.29 6.33
N ALA A 379 -18.53 -9.10 5.81
CA ALA A 379 -17.26 -9.38 6.46
C ALA A 379 -16.41 -8.10 6.61
N GLY A 380 -16.38 -7.23 5.60
CA GLY A 380 -15.78 -5.90 5.66
C GLY A 380 -16.34 -5.06 6.81
N CYS A 381 -17.67 -5.00 6.95
CA CYS A 381 -18.33 -4.31 8.07
C CYS A 381 -17.88 -4.87 9.42
N LEU A 382 -17.81 -6.19 9.58
CA LEU A 382 -17.37 -6.82 10.84
C LEU A 382 -15.91 -6.45 11.18
N VAL A 383 -15.03 -6.51 10.20
CA VAL A 383 -13.62 -6.10 10.36
C VAL A 383 -13.53 -4.61 10.71
N THR A 384 -14.32 -3.75 10.06
CA THR A 384 -14.33 -2.30 10.31
C THR A 384 -14.89 -1.98 11.70
N VAL A 385 -15.93 -2.68 12.17
CA VAL A 385 -16.47 -2.54 13.53
C VAL A 385 -15.43 -2.96 14.57
N ALA A 386 -14.75 -4.11 14.37
CA ALA A 386 -13.65 -4.53 15.23
C ALA A 386 -12.53 -3.47 15.28
N TRP A 387 -12.18 -2.91 14.10
CA TRP A 387 -11.21 -1.83 14.03
C TRP A 387 -11.67 -0.57 14.75
N LEU A 388 -12.94 -0.18 14.61
CA LEU A 388 -13.51 0.97 15.28
C LEU A 388 -13.42 0.83 16.81
N ILE A 389 -13.72 -0.35 17.36
CA ILE A 389 -13.60 -0.65 18.80
C ILE A 389 -12.14 -0.50 19.26
N ILE A 390 -11.20 -1.08 18.50
CA ILE A 390 -9.76 -1.00 18.78
C ILE A 390 -9.26 0.44 18.71
N ALA A 391 -9.68 1.19 17.68
CA ALA A 391 -9.29 2.59 17.48
C ALA A 391 -9.89 3.53 18.54
N ALA A 392 -11.12 3.27 19.00
CA ALA A 392 -11.74 4.04 20.08
C ALA A 392 -10.95 3.94 21.38
N ALA A 393 -10.33 2.78 21.64
CA ALA A 393 -9.50 2.53 22.82
C ALA A 393 -8.08 3.11 22.75
N MET A 394 -7.68 3.69 21.60
CA MET A 394 -6.36 4.33 21.44
C MET A 394 -6.19 5.54 22.35
N LYS A 395 -4.97 5.74 22.85
CA LYS A 395 -4.60 6.97 23.57
C LYS A 395 -4.63 8.17 22.63
N ASN A 396 -4.63 9.39 23.19
CA ASN A 396 -4.49 10.59 22.36
C ASN A 396 -3.15 10.56 21.62
N LEU A 397 -3.22 10.75 20.31
CA LEU A 397 -2.06 10.67 19.44
C LEU A 397 -1.09 11.84 19.69
N PRO A 398 0.23 11.60 19.69
CA PRO A 398 1.21 12.63 19.95
C PRO A 398 1.13 13.75 18.90
N ARG A 399 1.14 15.02 19.36
CA ARG A 399 1.19 16.17 18.48
C ARG A 399 2.54 16.21 17.74
N ARG A 400 2.53 16.72 16.51
CA ARG A 400 3.78 17.02 15.80
C ARG A 400 4.54 18.10 16.58
N ILE A 401 5.69 17.75 17.15
CA ILE A 401 6.54 18.72 17.82
C ILE A 401 7.05 19.67 16.70
N LYS A 402 6.57 20.92 16.69
CA LYS A 402 7.26 21.98 15.97
C LYS A 402 8.56 22.17 16.72
N HIS A 403 9.71 21.85 16.09
CA HIS A 403 10.96 22.39 16.58
C HIS A 403 10.78 23.89 16.63
N ALA A 404 10.77 24.44 17.86
CA ALA A 404 10.82 25.87 18.05
C ALA A 404 12.05 26.38 17.28
N ALA A 405 11.86 27.40 16.44
CA ALA A 405 12.98 28.12 15.88
C ALA A 405 13.82 28.60 17.07
N PRO A 406 15.17 28.50 17.02
CA PRO A 406 15.99 29.08 18.08
C PRO A 406 15.59 30.53 18.21
N ALA A 407 15.26 30.94 19.43
CA ALA A 407 15.06 32.34 19.76
C ALA A 407 16.34 33.08 19.39
N HIS A 408 16.24 34.09 18.52
CA HIS A 408 17.32 34.99 18.15
C HIS A 408 17.67 35.92 19.29
#